data_d8bddac1b92ef656eda830218dee6262
#
_entry.id   d8bddac1b92ef656eda830218dee6262
#
_cell.length_a   1.000
_cell.length_b   1.000
_cell.length_c   1.000
_cell.angle_alpha   90.00
_cell.angle_beta   90.00
_cell.angle_gamma   90.00
#
_symmetry.space_group_name_H-M   'P 1'
#
loop_
_entity.id
_entity.type
_entity.pdbx_description
1 polymer ?
#
loop_
_entity_poly.entity_id
_entity_poly.type
_entity_poly.pdbx_seq_one_letter_code
_entity_poly.pdbx_strand_id
1 'polypeptide(L)'
;MLKTVLLGLSRAPLMKRIVVGFPLTRRVVQRFVAGETTDDCLRVVRALLASNLMATVDFLGEDTVTVAQADRVTDTYVELLNRLAAEGLADRVEVSIKLSALGSLLKDGYELALDNARVICATAERAGTTVTVDMEDHTSTDATLRTVRTLRTDYPWVAAVLQAMLFRTSTDCAEHTGRGARVRLCKGAYAEPAEVAHRSKSAIDRNYKRCATILLEGAGRPLFATHDDAMIEHVRSTANRVDRSQSSYELQMLLGIRSEEQRRLAGLGHQVRVYVPFGTDWYAYFMRRLAERPANLMFLMRALVERPGKKQVPSGF
;
A
#
# COMPACT_ATOMS: atom_id res chain seq x y z
N MET A 1 -6.72 0.77 23.47
CA MET A 1 -6.83 -0.62 23.95
C MET A 1 -7.16 -1.62 22.83
N LEU A 2 -8.26 -1.53 22.11
CA LEU A 2 -8.64 -2.52 21.06
C LEU A 2 -7.58 -2.65 19.95
N LYS A 3 -7.04 -1.54 19.44
CA LYS A 3 -5.97 -1.52 18.42
C LYS A 3 -4.70 -2.25 18.91
N THR A 4 -4.28 -2.02 20.13
CA THR A 4 -3.09 -2.65 20.74
C THR A 4 -3.28 -4.15 20.94
N VAL A 5 -4.48 -4.58 21.34
CA VAL A 5 -4.83 -5.99 21.50
C VAL A 5 -4.84 -6.70 20.13
N LEU A 6 -5.44 -6.11 19.10
CA LEU A 6 -5.49 -6.68 17.75
C LEU A 6 -4.10 -6.75 17.11
N LEU A 7 -3.24 -5.76 17.33
CA LEU A 7 -1.85 -5.80 16.88
C LEU A 7 -1.03 -6.85 17.66
N GLY A 8 -1.31 -7.08 18.94
CA GLY A 8 -0.72 -8.20 19.69
C GLY A 8 -1.19 -9.56 19.17
N LEU A 9 -2.47 -9.69 18.82
CA LEU A 9 -3.04 -10.91 18.25
C LEU A 9 -2.55 -11.20 16.82
N SER A 10 -2.05 -10.20 16.09
CA SER A 10 -1.50 -10.40 14.74
C SER A 10 -0.27 -11.34 14.71
N ARG A 11 0.39 -11.50 15.86
CA ARG A 11 1.55 -12.42 16.03
C ARG A 11 1.17 -13.77 16.65
N ALA A 12 -0.12 -14.01 16.97
CA ALA A 12 -0.55 -15.22 17.65
C ALA A 12 -0.88 -16.37 16.67
N PRO A 13 -0.09 -17.47 16.63
CA PRO A 13 -0.27 -18.56 15.65
C PRO A 13 -1.61 -19.28 15.79
N LEU A 14 -2.17 -19.34 17.00
CA LEU A 14 -3.48 -19.94 17.24
C LEU A 14 -4.61 -19.15 16.56
N MET A 15 -4.57 -17.82 16.61
CA MET A 15 -5.55 -16.96 15.94
C MET A 15 -5.44 -17.07 14.41
N LYS A 16 -4.22 -17.19 13.86
CA LYS A 16 -4.01 -17.48 12.42
C LYS A 16 -4.76 -18.76 12.01
N ARG A 17 -4.63 -19.85 12.76
CA ARG A 17 -5.31 -21.12 12.48
C ARG A 17 -6.85 -21.00 12.52
N ILE A 18 -7.39 -20.26 13.48
CA ILE A 18 -8.84 -20.03 13.60
C ILE A 18 -9.34 -19.20 12.41
N VAL A 19 -8.67 -18.12 12.07
CA VAL A 19 -9.08 -17.23 10.95
C VAL A 19 -8.94 -17.94 9.59
N VAL A 20 -7.90 -18.75 9.40
CA VAL A 20 -7.67 -19.52 8.16
C VAL A 20 -8.65 -20.69 8.02
N GLY A 21 -9.05 -21.34 9.14
CA GLY A 21 -9.87 -22.56 9.15
C GLY A 21 -11.36 -22.35 8.87
N PHE A 22 -11.87 -21.11 8.92
CA PHE A 22 -13.30 -20.85 8.72
C PHE A 22 -13.61 -20.37 7.30
N PRO A 23 -14.48 -21.05 6.52
CA PRO A 23 -14.83 -20.64 5.15
C PRO A 23 -15.41 -19.24 5.04
N LEU A 24 -16.10 -18.77 6.08
CA LEU A 24 -16.71 -17.44 6.12
C LEU A 24 -15.67 -16.31 6.26
N THR A 25 -14.57 -16.58 6.99
CA THR A 25 -13.47 -15.60 7.12
C THR A 25 -12.75 -15.42 5.78
N ARG A 26 -12.68 -16.46 4.95
CA ARG A 26 -12.09 -16.38 3.61
C ARG A 26 -12.76 -15.30 2.74
N ARG A 27 -14.09 -15.16 2.81
CA ARG A 27 -14.82 -14.08 2.10
C ARG A 27 -14.48 -12.70 2.63
N VAL A 28 -14.29 -12.57 3.96
CA VAL A 28 -13.89 -11.29 4.56
C VAL A 28 -12.45 -10.95 4.18
N VAL A 29 -11.54 -11.92 4.18
CA VAL A 29 -10.14 -11.74 3.76
C VAL A 29 -10.07 -11.35 2.29
N GLN A 30 -10.80 -12.01 1.40
CA GLN A 30 -10.85 -11.73 -0.05
C GLN A 30 -11.35 -10.32 -0.38
N ARG A 31 -11.99 -9.63 0.56
CA ARG A 31 -12.33 -8.22 0.41
C ARG A 31 -11.10 -7.31 0.45
N PHE A 32 -10.04 -7.69 1.18
CA PHE A 32 -8.87 -6.86 1.46
C PHE A 32 -7.58 -7.40 0.84
N VAL A 33 -7.56 -8.68 0.47
CA VAL A 33 -6.42 -9.39 -0.13
C VAL A 33 -6.90 -10.07 -1.40
N ALA A 34 -6.17 -9.89 -2.49
CA ALA A 34 -6.58 -10.38 -3.81
C ALA A 34 -6.56 -11.91 -3.92
N GLY A 35 -5.83 -12.59 -3.04
CA GLY A 35 -5.63 -14.03 -3.00
C GLY A 35 -4.18 -14.36 -2.71
N GLU A 36 -3.80 -15.61 -2.93
CA GLU A 36 -2.46 -16.11 -2.58
C GLU A 36 -1.53 -16.22 -3.80
N THR A 37 -2.09 -16.28 -5.01
CA THR A 37 -1.35 -16.50 -6.26
C THR A 37 -1.32 -15.27 -7.16
N THR A 38 -0.37 -15.22 -8.08
CA THR A 38 -0.29 -14.20 -9.14
C THR A 38 -1.58 -14.16 -9.98
N ASP A 39 -2.18 -15.32 -10.27
CA ASP A 39 -3.45 -15.39 -11.03
C ASP A 39 -4.62 -14.77 -10.27
N ASP A 40 -4.70 -14.99 -8.95
CA ASP A 40 -5.69 -14.34 -8.10
C ASP A 40 -5.53 -12.81 -8.13
N CYS A 41 -4.29 -12.34 -8.02
CA CYS A 41 -3.94 -10.93 -8.09
C CYS A 41 -4.37 -10.32 -9.43
N LEU A 42 -3.98 -10.93 -10.55
CA LEU A 42 -4.30 -10.45 -11.91
C LEU A 42 -5.80 -10.43 -12.17
N ARG A 43 -6.57 -11.37 -11.64
CA ARG A 43 -8.05 -11.35 -11.72
C ARG A 43 -8.64 -10.09 -11.06
N VAL A 44 -8.15 -9.72 -9.87
CA VAL A 44 -8.58 -8.51 -9.16
C VAL A 44 -8.12 -7.25 -9.89
N VAL A 45 -6.88 -7.22 -10.36
CA VAL A 45 -6.32 -6.12 -11.14
C VAL A 45 -7.18 -5.84 -12.38
N ARG A 46 -7.50 -6.86 -13.19
CA ARG A 46 -8.35 -6.70 -14.39
C ARG A 46 -9.72 -6.11 -14.05
N ALA A 47 -10.34 -6.52 -12.94
CA ALA A 47 -11.63 -5.97 -12.49
C ALA A 47 -11.53 -4.49 -12.08
N LEU A 48 -10.42 -4.08 -11.44
CA LEU A 48 -10.16 -2.68 -11.11
C LEU A 48 -9.96 -1.83 -12.36
N LEU A 49 -9.14 -2.30 -13.31
CA LEU A 49 -8.89 -1.60 -14.59
C LEU A 49 -10.17 -1.44 -15.41
N ALA A 50 -11.04 -2.45 -15.45
CA ALA A 50 -12.36 -2.38 -16.08
C ALA A 50 -13.28 -1.32 -15.43
N SER A 51 -13.04 -0.98 -14.17
CA SER A 51 -13.74 0.09 -13.43
C SER A 51 -13.05 1.45 -13.53
N ASN A 52 -12.14 1.64 -14.48
CA ASN A 52 -11.33 2.84 -14.67
C ASN A 52 -10.48 3.22 -13.44
N LEU A 53 -10.05 2.23 -12.66
CA LEU A 53 -9.13 2.39 -11.54
C LEU A 53 -7.73 1.91 -11.96
N MET A 54 -6.69 2.41 -11.33
CA MET A 54 -5.30 1.94 -11.44
C MET A 54 -5.01 1.00 -10.27
N ALA A 55 -3.94 0.22 -10.35
CA ALA A 55 -3.54 -0.64 -9.25
C ALA A 55 -2.06 -0.48 -8.86
N THR A 56 -1.77 -0.65 -7.57
CA THR A 56 -0.43 -0.93 -7.05
C THR A 56 -0.47 -2.30 -6.42
N VAL A 57 0.40 -3.21 -6.83
CA VAL A 57 0.43 -4.58 -6.32
C VAL A 57 1.55 -4.74 -5.31
N ASP A 58 1.22 -5.30 -4.14
CA ASP A 58 2.14 -5.63 -3.05
C ASP A 58 2.12 -7.14 -2.77
N PHE A 59 3.26 -7.80 -2.93
CA PHE A 59 3.42 -9.19 -2.52
C PHE A 59 3.73 -9.26 -1.03
N LEU A 60 2.85 -9.94 -0.29
CA LEU A 60 2.94 -10.06 1.17
C LEU A 60 3.98 -11.13 1.56
N GLY A 61 5.12 -10.69 2.06
CA GLY A 61 6.26 -11.52 2.47
C GLY A 61 7.22 -10.73 3.34
N GLU A 62 6.69 -9.99 4.33
CA GLU A 62 7.49 -9.18 5.27
C GLU A 62 8.37 -10.09 6.17
N ASP A 63 9.43 -9.49 6.77
CA ASP A 63 10.31 -10.15 7.75
C ASP A 63 11.05 -11.40 7.21
N THR A 64 11.63 -11.27 6.03
CA THR A 64 12.50 -12.29 5.42
C THR A 64 13.70 -12.61 6.32
N VAL A 65 13.90 -13.89 6.62
CA VAL A 65 14.94 -14.38 7.55
C VAL A 65 16.07 -15.17 6.87
N THR A 66 15.96 -15.38 5.55
CA THR A 66 17.00 -16.03 4.73
C THR A 66 17.13 -15.39 3.37
N VAL A 67 18.34 -15.47 2.77
CA VAL A 67 18.59 -14.99 1.39
C VAL A 67 17.64 -15.67 0.40
N ALA A 68 17.47 -16.98 0.49
CA ALA A 68 16.56 -17.74 -0.38
C ALA A 68 15.08 -17.29 -0.30
N GLN A 69 14.65 -16.69 0.83
CA GLN A 69 13.33 -16.07 0.91
C GLN A 69 13.29 -14.73 0.17
N ALA A 70 14.33 -13.89 0.32
CA ALA A 70 14.45 -12.63 -0.39
C ALA A 70 14.46 -12.85 -1.91
N ASP A 71 15.21 -13.86 -2.39
CA ASP A 71 15.27 -14.23 -3.80
C ASP A 71 13.89 -14.65 -4.32
N ARG A 72 13.15 -15.50 -3.59
CA ARG A 72 11.78 -15.90 -3.97
C ARG A 72 10.82 -14.71 -4.05
N VAL A 73 10.93 -13.75 -3.14
CA VAL A 73 10.12 -12.52 -3.22
C VAL A 73 10.45 -11.74 -4.48
N THR A 74 11.73 -11.60 -4.78
CA THR A 74 12.22 -10.93 -6.00
C THR A 74 11.71 -11.64 -7.26
N ASP A 75 11.83 -12.96 -7.33
CA ASP A 75 11.35 -13.79 -8.45
C ASP A 75 9.84 -13.63 -8.64
N THR A 76 9.07 -13.55 -7.55
CA THR A 76 7.61 -13.33 -7.62
C THR A 76 7.28 -11.98 -8.24
N TYR A 77 8.02 -10.91 -7.90
CA TYR A 77 7.84 -9.61 -8.55
C TYR A 77 8.25 -9.62 -10.01
N VAL A 78 9.33 -10.31 -10.35
CA VAL A 78 9.79 -10.48 -11.76
C VAL A 78 8.73 -11.21 -12.59
N GLU A 79 8.19 -12.32 -12.08
CA GLU A 79 7.08 -13.04 -12.71
C GLU A 79 5.87 -12.15 -12.92
N LEU A 80 5.42 -11.47 -11.86
CA LEU A 80 4.27 -10.57 -11.91
C LEU A 80 4.44 -9.47 -12.96
N LEU A 81 5.60 -8.80 -12.99
CA LEU A 81 5.90 -7.74 -13.93
C LEU A 81 5.90 -8.23 -15.38
N ASN A 82 6.49 -9.39 -15.64
CA ASN A 82 6.46 -10.02 -16.96
C ASN A 82 5.03 -10.37 -17.40
N ARG A 83 4.20 -10.87 -16.48
CA ARG A 83 2.78 -11.14 -16.73
C ARG A 83 1.99 -9.87 -17.02
N LEU A 84 2.22 -8.79 -16.27
CA LEU A 84 1.59 -7.48 -16.51
C LEU A 84 1.94 -6.93 -17.90
N ALA A 85 3.19 -7.06 -18.32
CA ALA A 85 3.63 -6.66 -19.66
C ALA A 85 2.97 -7.51 -20.76
N ALA A 86 3.00 -8.85 -20.61
CA ALA A 86 2.42 -9.78 -21.58
C ALA A 86 0.90 -9.60 -21.77
N GLU A 87 0.20 -9.14 -20.72
CA GLU A 87 -1.23 -8.89 -20.77
C GLU A 87 -1.59 -7.42 -21.12
N GLY A 88 -0.60 -6.55 -21.37
CA GLY A 88 -0.82 -5.13 -21.69
C GLY A 88 -1.43 -4.31 -20.53
N LEU A 89 -1.12 -4.67 -19.27
CA LEU A 89 -1.68 -4.03 -18.06
C LEU A 89 -0.69 -3.07 -17.38
N ALA A 90 0.57 -3.10 -17.79
CA ALA A 90 1.69 -2.47 -17.07
C ALA A 90 1.59 -0.94 -16.97
N ASP A 91 1.00 -0.25 -17.94
CA ASP A 91 0.82 1.20 -17.97
C ASP A 91 -0.05 1.75 -16.82
N ARG A 92 -0.97 0.90 -16.30
CA ARG A 92 -1.92 1.26 -15.24
C ARG A 92 -1.68 0.52 -13.92
N VAL A 93 -0.68 -0.38 -13.88
CA VAL A 93 -0.38 -1.22 -12.70
C VAL A 93 1.09 -1.07 -12.33
N GLU A 94 1.37 -0.58 -11.15
CA GLU A 94 2.72 -0.57 -10.58
C GLU A 94 2.88 -1.63 -9.50
N VAL A 95 4.10 -1.88 -9.04
CA VAL A 95 4.37 -2.70 -7.87
C VAL A 95 4.88 -1.85 -6.70
N SER A 96 4.57 -2.30 -5.48
CA SER A 96 5.09 -1.73 -4.24
C SER A 96 5.95 -2.78 -3.55
N ILE A 97 7.17 -2.42 -3.16
CA ILE A 97 8.15 -3.33 -2.55
C ILE A 97 8.52 -2.87 -1.14
N LYS A 98 8.82 -3.81 -0.25
CA LYS A 98 9.36 -3.56 1.09
C LYS A 98 10.78 -4.06 1.16
N LEU A 99 11.69 -3.26 1.71
CA LEU A 99 13.08 -3.65 1.79
C LEU A 99 13.29 -4.82 2.77
N SER A 100 12.46 -4.94 3.81
CA SER A 100 12.50 -6.10 4.71
C SER A 100 12.21 -7.42 3.99
N ALA A 101 11.25 -7.40 3.06
CA ALA A 101 10.91 -8.55 2.22
C ALA A 101 12.04 -8.90 1.24
N LEU A 102 12.83 -7.92 0.83
CA LEU A 102 13.99 -8.10 -0.08
C LEU A 102 15.29 -8.41 0.67
N GLY A 103 15.24 -8.60 1.99
CA GLY A 103 16.37 -9.05 2.79
C GLY A 103 17.14 -7.98 3.57
N SER A 104 16.62 -6.73 3.67
CA SER A 104 17.34 -5.64 4.37
C SER A 104 17.59 -5.88 5.85
N LEU A 105 16.84 -6.78 6.49
CA LEU A 105 17.02 -7.15 7.90
C LEU A 105 18.04 -8.28 8.12
N LEU A 106 18.55 -8.89 7.06
CA LEU A 106 19.60 -9.91 7.13
C LEU A 106 20.95 -9.28 7.46
N LYS A 107 21.91 -10.11 7.88
CA LYS A 107 23.31 -9.67 8.02
C LYS A 107 23.79 -9.14 6.66
N ASP A 108 24.37 -7.96 6.64
CA ASP A 108 24.80 -7.26 5.41
C ASP A 108 23.67 -7.05 4.39
N GLY A 109 22.42 -7.03 4.88
CA GLY A 109 21.19 -7.07 4.07
C GLY A 109 20.89 -5.81 3.27
N TYR A 110 21.55 -4.68 3.55
CA TYR A 110 21.33 -3.44 2.79
C TYR A 110 21.67 -3.61 1.30
N GLU A 111 22.85 -4.14 0.99
CA GLU A 111 23.28 -4.35 -0.40
C GLU A 111 22.43 -5.43 -1.09
N LEU A 112 22.10 -6.52 -0.39
CA LEU A 112 21.19 -7.54 -0.91
C LEU A 112 19.84 -6.96 -1.29
N ALA A 113 19.23 -6.17 -0.40
CA ALA A 113 17.92 -5.56 -0.67
C ALA A 113 17.98 -4.52 -1.81
N LEU A 114 19.07 -3.77 -1.91
CA LEU A 114 19.30 -2.84 -3.00
C LEU A 114 19.45 -3.57 -4.35
N ASP A 115 20.22 -4.67 -4.40
CA ASP A 115 20.40 -5.45 -5.63
C ASP A 115 19.08 -6.12 -6.06
N ASN A 116 18.36 -6.70 -5.12
CA ASN A 116 17.02 -7.25 -5.37
C ASN A 116 16.05 -6.17 -5.89
N ALA A 117 16.07 -4.97 -5.30
CA ALA A 117 15.27 -3.84 -5.75
C ALA A 117 15.67 -3.38 -7.17
N ARG A 118 16.95 -3.40 -7.53
CA ARG A 118 17.45 -3.10 -8.89
C ARG A 118 16.92 -4.12 -9.91
N VAL A 119 16.92 -5.42 -9.59
CA VAL A 119 16.35 -6.47 -10.45
C VAL A 119 14.87 -6.19 -10.73
N ILE A 120 14.10 -5.84 -9.69
CA ILE A 120 12.68 -5.50 -9.83
C ILE A 120 12.52 -4.23 -10.66
N CYS A 121 13.29 -3.17 -10.41
CA CYS A 121 13.23 -1.91 -11.16
C CYS A 121 13.57 -2.12 -12.64
N ALA A 122 14.63 -2.86 -12.96
CA ALA A 122 15.00 -3.18 -14.33
C ALA A 122 13.89 -3.97 -15.07
N THR A 123 13.21 -4.86 -14.36
CA THR A 123 12.07 -5.61 -14.91
C THR A 123 10.85 -4.71 -15.10
N ALA A 124 10.57 -3.81 -14.15
CA ALA A 124 9.49 -2.84 -14.27
C ALA A 124 9.69 -1.86 -15.44
N GLU A 125 10.92 -1.42 -15.66
CA GLU A 125 11.27 -0.57 -16.81
C GLU A 125 10.99 -1.29 -18.14
N ARG A 126 11.46 -2.53 -18.30
CA ARG A 126 11.16 -3.34 -19.50
C ARG A 126 9.66 -3.60 -19.68
N ALA A 127 8.93 -3.74 -18.57
CA ALA A 127 7.47 -3.92 -18.59
C ALA A 127 6.71 -2.61 -18.90
N GLY A 128 7.36 -1.45 -18.84
CA GLY A 128 6.72 -0.15 -19.03
C GLY A 128 5.92 0.33 -17.84
N THR A 129 6.35 -0.03 -16.61
CA THR A 129 5.71 0.39 -15.37
C THR A 129 6.70 0.96 -14.35
N THR A 130 6.25 1.18 -13.12
CA THR A 130 7.00 1.85 -12.06
C THR A 130 7.00 1.05 -10.76
N VAL A 131 7.92 1.40 -9.85
CA VAL A 131 8.05 0.78 -8.53
C VAL A 131 7.91 1.86 -7.46
N THR A 132 7.19 1.52 -6.39
CA THR A 132 7.14 2.30 -5.15
C THR A 132 7.87 1.51 -4.06
N VAL A 133 8.79 2.14 -3.34
CA VAL A 133 9.44 1.56 -2.16
C VAL A 133 8.65 1.98 -0.93
N ASP A 134 7.97 1.01 -0.31
CA ASP A 134 7.15 1.25 0.88
C ASP A 134 8.01 1.62 2.09
N MET A 135 7.48 2.50 2.94
CA MET A 135 8.09 2.87 4.21
C MET A 135 7.62 1.92 5.29
N GLU A 136 8.55 1.40 6.05
CA GLU A 136 8.29 0.56 7.20
C GLU A 136 8.35 1.38 8.50
N ASP A 137 8.92 0.88 9.60
CA ASP A 137 8.99 1.68 10.83
C ASP A 137 10.03 2.81 10.77
N HIS A 138 10.02 3.67 11.78
CA HIS A 138 10.89 4.86 11.83
C HIS A 138 12.39 4.51 11.80
N THR A 139 12.80 3.32 12.27
CA THR A 139 14.21 2.93 12.32
C THR A 139 14.79 2.64 10.95
N SER A 140 13.93 2.27 10.00
CA SER A 140 14.30 1.96 8.61
C SER A 140 14.22 3.18 7.68
N THR A 141 13.69 4.33 8.13
CA THR A 141 13.40 5.49 7.27
C THR A 141 14.63 5.98 6.51
N ASP A 142 15.77 6.17 7.17
CA ASP A 142 16.98 6.68 6.51
C ASP A 142 17.55 5.70 5.49
N ALA A 143 17.56 4.40 5.82
CA ALA A 143 18.00 3.35 4.90
C ALA A 143 17.08 3.28 3.67
N THR A 144 15.76 3.34 3.87
CA THR A 144 14.78 3.33 2.78
C THR A 144 14.94 4.55 1.86
N LEU A 145 15.05 5.76 2.40
CA LEU A 145 15.25 6.97 1.59
C LEU A 145 16.61 6.97 0.88
N ARG A 146 17.65 6.42 1.50
CA ARG A 146 18.95 6.22 0.85
C ARG A 146 18.82 5.26 -0.34
N THR A 147 18.16 4.12 -0.16
CA THR A 147 17.89 3.17 -1.24
C THR A 147 17.13 3.82 -2.39
N VAL A 148 16.06 4.57 -2.09
CA VAL A 148 15.30 5.30 -3.13
C VAL A 148 16.19 6.29 -3.88
N ARG A 149 17.04 7.07 -3.19
CA ARG A 149 17.99 8.00 -3.85
C ARG A 149 18.95 7.25 -4.77
N THR A 150 19.50 6.13 -4.31
CA THR A 150 20.40 5.28 -5.12
C THR A 150 19.68 4.72 -6.35
N LEU A 151 18.47 4.16 -6.18
CA LEU A 151 17.69 3.64 -7.31
C LEU A 151 17.31 4.73 -8.32
N ARG A 152 17.02 5.95 -7.87
CA ARG A 152 16.67 7.08 -8.75
C ARG A 152 17.80 7.55 -9.65
N THR A 153 19.04 7.16 -9.39
CA THR A 153 20.16 7.42 -10.30
C THR A 153 19.92 6.73 -11.65
N ASP A 154 19.41 5.50 -11.63
CA ASP A 154 19.18 4.69 -12.82
C ASP A 154 17.68 4.69 -13.21
N TYR A 155 16.78 4.79 -12.22
CA TYR A 155 15.32 4.71 -12.35
C TYR A 155 14.64 5.94 -11.73
N PRO A 156 14.65 7.12 -12.38
CA PRO A 156 14.16 8.38 -11.79
C PRO A 156 12.70 8.33 -11.34
N TRP A 157 11.92 7.43 -11.91
CA TRP A 157 10.49 7.22 -11.64
C TRP A 157 10.19 6.40 -10.36
N VAL A 158 11.20 5.90 -9.64
CA VAL A 158 10.99 5.17 -8.37
C VAL A 158 10.35 6.09 -7.33
N ALA A 159 9.24 5.64 -6.73
CA ALA A 159 8.53 6.41 -5.73
C ALA A 159 9.03 6.10 -4.31
N ALA A 160 9.15 7.15 -3.48
CA ALA A 160 9.31 7.02 -2.04
C ALA A 160 7.94 7.04 -1.35
N VAL A 161 7.85 6.44 -0.17
CA VAL A 161 6.69 6.56 0.73
C VAL A 161 7.07 7.33 1.99
N LEU A 162 6.24 8.31 2.38
CA LEU A 162 6.46 9.14 3.55
C LEU A 162 5.23 9.09 4.47
N GLN A 163 5.46 9.06 5.79
CA GLN A 163 4.43 8.87 6.80
C GLN A 163 4.22 10.15 7.60
N ALA A 164 3.09 10.83 7.42
CA ALA A 164 2.78 12.11 8.07
C ALA A 164 2.76 12.07 9.61
N MET A 165 2.73 10.89 10.22
CA MET A 165 2.84 10.77 11.67
C MET A 165 4.25 11.08 12.19
N LEU A 166 5.31 10.91 11.39
CA LEU A 166 6.67 11.22 11.81
C LEU A 166 6.93 12.74 11.77
N PHE A 167 7.66 13.25 12.75
CA PHE A 167 7.99 14.68 12.83
C PHE A 167 8.81 15.16 11.64
N ARG A 168 9.71 14.33 11.13
CA ARG A 168 10.62 14.62 10.01
C ARG A 168 9.92 14.76 8.65
N THR A 169 8.70 14.23 8.49
CA THR A 169 8.07 14.02 7.18
C THR A 169 7.91 15.31 6.37
N SER A 170 7.67 16.45 7.01
CA SER A 170 7.58 17.73 6.26
C SER A 170 8.91 18.15 5.62
N THR A 171 10.04 17.86 6.28
CA THR A 171 11.39 18.07 5.74
C THR A 171 11.67 17.09 4.61
N ASP A 172 11.41 15.80 4.85
CA ASP A 172 11.57 14.76 3.83
C ASP A 172 10.72 15.06 2.57
N CYS A 173 9.49 15.57 2.73
CA CYS A 173 8.67 16.00 1.60
C CYS A 173 9.35 17.11 0.79
N ALA A 174 9.89 18.12 1.44
CA ALA A 174 10.57 19.23 0.75
C ALA A 174 11.80 18.77 -0.05
N GLU A 175 12.54 17.79 0.48
CA GLU A 175 13.71 17.20 -0.20
C GLU A 175 13.33 16.34 -1.41
N HIS A 176 12.09 15.81 -1.45
CA HIS A 176 11.63 14.86 -2.45
C HIS A 176 10.58 15.42 -3.44
N THR A 177 10.46 16.76 -3.56
CA THR A 177 9.49 17.41 -4.47
C THR A 177 10.06 17.75 -5.86
N GLY A 178 11.29 17.38 -6.16
CA GLY A 178 11.97 17.69 -7.44
C GLY A 178 11.21 17.17 -8.67
N ARG A 179 11.56 17.69 -9.85
CA ARG A 179 10.97 17.29 -11.13
C ARG A 179 11.10 15.76 -11.33
N GLY A 180 10.00 15.11 -11.67
CA GLY A 180 9.96 13.66 -11.88
C GLY A 180 9.90 12.83 -10.59
N ALA A 181 10.17 13.43 -9.43
CA ALA A 181 10.08 12.71 -8.16
C ALA A 181 8.63 12.26 -7.89
N ARG A 182 8.47 11.01 -7.52
CA ARG A 182 7.19 10.44 -7.11
C ARG A 182 7.24 10.18 -5.60
N VAL A 183 6.23 10.66 -4.87
CA VAL A 183 6.14 10.52 -3.41
C VAL A 183 4.74 10.09 -3.02
N ARG A 184 4.61 8.93 -2.37
CA ARG A 184 3.39 8.48 -1.72
C ARG A 184 3.34 9.03 -0.30
N LEU A 185 2.37 9.88 -0.01
CA LEU A 185 2.12 10.37 1.34
C LEU A 185 0.99 9.58 1.99
N CYS A 186 1.26 8.95 3.11
CA CYS A 186 0.26 8.31 3.97
C CYS A 186 0.29 8.91 5.39
N LYS A 187 -0.73 8.59 6.23
CA LYS A 187 -0.73 9.02 7.64
C LYS A 187 0.30 8.28 8.48
N GLY A 188 0.55 7.02 8.17
CA GLY A 188 1.35 6.07 8.91
C GLY A 188 0.47 5.09 9.71
N ALA A 189 0.97 3.86 9.87
CA ALA A 189 0.23 2.76 10.49
C ALA A 189 0.97 2.12 11.67
N TYR A 190 2.26 2.37 11.82
CA TYR A 190 3.11 1.77 12.85
C TYR A 190 2.88 2.39 14.23
N ALA A 191 3.26 1.66 15.28
CA ALA A 191 3.18 2.13 16.67
C ALA A 191 4.49 2.82 17.07
N GLU A 192 4.77 3.96 16.44
CA GLU A 192 6.02 4.70 16.64
C GLU A 192 6.13 5.32 18.03
N PRO A 193 7.35 5.48 18.59
CA PRO A 193 7.55 6.16 19.88
C PRO A 193 7.20 7.65 19.80
N ALA A 194 6.90 8.25 20.96
CA ALA A 194 6.46 9.64 21.05
C ALA A 194 7.56 10.66 20.71
N GLU A 195 8.80 10.23 20.81
CA GLU A 195 10.00 11.03 20.54
C GLU A 195 10.20 11.32 19.06
N VAL A 196 9.58 10.51 18.17
CA VAL A 196 9.74 10.64 16.72
C VAL A 196 8.42 10.88 15.98
N ALA A 197 7.26 10.72 16.65
CA ALA A 197 5.97 10.75 15.97
C ALA A 197 4.86 11.50 16.74
N HIS A 198 4.00 12.16 15.98
CA HIS A 198 2.74 12.70 16.48
C HIS A 198 1.82 11.58 16.98
N ARG A 199 1.25 11.77 18.20
CA ARG A 199 0.37 10.77 18.84
C ARG A 199 -1.11 11.04 18.60
N SER A 200 -1.52 12.30 18.48
CA SER A 200 -2.92 12.64 18.30
C SER A 200 -3.32 12.64 16.82
N LYS A 201 -4.54 12.17 16.56
CA LYS A 201 -5.12 12.21 15.19
C LYS A 201 -5.05 13.62 14.61
N SER A 202 -5.38 14.64 15.41
CA SER A 202 -5.39 16.02 14.93
C SER A 202 -4.00 16.54 14.55
N ALA A 203 -2.94 16.14 15.27
CA ALA A 203 -1.57 16.51 14.92
C ALA A 203 -1.11 15.81 13.62
N ILE A 204 -1.42 14.50 13.48
CA ILE A 204 -1.14 13.75 12.25
C ILE A 204 -1.88 14.37 11.06
N ASP A 205 -3.16 14.71 11.23
CA ASP A 205 -3.98 15.31 10.18
C ASP A 205 -3.44 16.69 9.75
N ARG A 206 -3.00 17.53 10.70
CA ARG A 206 -2.34 18.81 10.40
C ARG A 206 -1.05 18.61 9.63
N ASN A 207 -0.20 17.67 10.07
CA ASN A 207 1.05 17.40 9.38
C ASN A 207 0.83 16.79 7.99
N TYR A 208 -0.18 15.91 7.82
CA TYR A 208 -0.56 15.38 6.51
C TYR A 208 -0.94 16.52 5.54
N LYS A 209 -1.78 17.45 5.98
CA LYS A 209 -2.17 18.62 5.18
C LYS A 209 -0.97 19.50 4.80
N ARG A 210 -0.06 19.75 5.75
CA ARG A 210 1.18 20.48 5.50
C ARG A 210 2.05 19.77 4.45
N CYS A 211 2.30 18.48 4.62
CA CYS A 211 3.07 17.67 3.68
C CYS A 211 2.42 17.61 2.29
N ALA A 212 1.10 17.46 2.24
CA ALA A 212 0.35 17.46 0.98
C ALA A 212 0.49 18.79 0.23
N THR A 213 0.45 19.90 0.94
CA THR A 213 0.68 21.24 0.36
C THR A 213 2.09 21.35 -0.21
N ILE A 214 3.13 20.97 0.54
CA ILE A 214 4.53 20.99 0.09
C ILE A 214 4.68 20.18 -1.21
N LEU A 215 4.12 18.97 -1.24
CA LEU A 215 4.21 18.08 -2.41
C LEU A 215 3.45 18.63 -3.63
N LEU A 216 2.31 19.29 -3.42
CA LEU A 216 1.53 19.91 -4.50
C LEU A 216 2.17 21.19 -5.04
N GLU A 217 2.86 21.96 -4.22
CA GLU A 217 3.62 23.15 -4.63
C GLU A 217 4.95 22.78 -5.31
N GLY A 218 5.47 21.57 -5.09
CA GLY A 218 6.70 21.08 -5.73
C GLY A 218 6.51 20.70 -7.19
N ALA A 219 7.57 20.26 -7.88
CA ALA A 219 7.56 19.90 -9.30
C ALA A 219 7.35 18.38 -9.56
N GLY A 220 7.26 17.57 -8.51
CA GLY A 220 7.11 16.13 -8.60
C GLY A 220 5.67 15.68 -8.86
N ARG A 221 5.44 14.37 -8.86
CA ARG A 221 4.13 13.72 -8.96
C ARG A 221 3.74 13.12 -7.59
N PRO A 222 2.93 13.80 -6.78
CA PRO A 222 2.50 13.29 -5.48
C PRO A 222 1.41 12.22 -5.61
N LEU A 223 1.44 11.24 -4.68
CA LEU A 223 0.53 10.11 -4.59
C LEU A 223 -0.08 10.14 -3.17
N PHE A 224 -1.36 10.47 -3.04
CA PHE A 224 -2.01 10.72 -1.75
C PHE A 224 -2.77 9.48 -1.26
N ALA A 225 -2.15 8.70 -0.37
CA ALA A 225 -2.71 7.48 0.20
C ALA A 225 -3.57 7.79 1.44
N THR A 226 -4.88 7.91 1.25
CA THR A 226 -5.82 8.22 2.33
C THR A 226 -7.25 7.77 2.01
N HIS A 227 -8.01 7.43 3.07
CA HIS A 227 -9.46 7.18 3.01
C HIS A 227 -10.28 8.29 3.73
N ASP A 228 -9.60 9.34 4.19
CA ASP A 228 -10.19 10.42 4.99
C ASP A 228 -10.69 11.53 4.08
N ASP A 229 -12.01 11.82 4.11
CA ASP A 229 -12.62 12.82 3.26
C ASP A 229 -12.01 14.21 3.45
N ALA A 230 -11.65 14.58 4.69
CA ALA A 230 -11.03 15.86 4.96
C ALA A 230 -9.61 15.99 4.36
N MET A 231 -8.90 14.87 4.20
CA MET A 231 -7.60 14.84 3.53
C MET A 231 -7.77 14.89 2.01
N ILE A 232 -8.71 14.10 1.46
CA ILE A 232 -9.03 14.10 0.02
C ILE A 232 -9.45 15.51 -0.42
N GLU A 233 -10.33 16.14 0.33
CA GLU A 233 -10.79 17.50 0.01
C GLU A 233 -9.68 18.53 0.12
N HIS A 234 -8.81 18.43 1.14
CA HIS A 234 -7.63 19.30 1.25
C HIS A 234 -6.69 19.15 0.04
N VAL A 235 -6.44 17.92 -0.42
CA VAL A 235 -5.61 17.67 -1.61
C VAL A 235 -6.24 18.31 -2.84
N ARG A 236 -7.53 18.10 -3.08
CA ARG A 236 -8.24 18.62 -4.24
C ARG A 236 -8.31 20.15 -4.24
N SER A 237 -8.68 20.75 -3.12
CA SER A 237 -8.75 22.21 -2.98
C SER A 237 -7.37 22.88 -3.10
N THR A 238 -6.33 22.24 -2.54
CA THR A 238 -4.95 22.74 -2.69
C THR A 238 -4.46 22.60 -4.13
N ALA A 239 -4.71 21.45 -4.80
CA ALA A 239 -4.34 21.26 -6.20
C ALA A 239 -4.97 22.33 -7.10
N ASN A 240 -6.25 22.64 -6.91
CA ASN A 240 -6.94 23.71 -7.64
C ASN A 240 -6.30 25.08 -7.34
N ARG A 241 -5.94 25.39 -6.09
CA ARG A 241 -5.34 26.66 -5.69
C ARG A 241 -3.97 26.88 -6.33
N VAL A 242 -3.18 25.81 -6.55
CA VAL A 242 -1.84 25.87 -7.17
C VAL A 242 -1.86 25.49 -8.65
N ASP A 243 -3.04 25.48 -9.27
CA ASP A 243 -3.27 25.21 -10.69
C ASP A 243 -2.69 23.86 -11.18
N ARG A 244 -2.80 22.83 -10.34
CA ARG A 244 -2.42 21.47 -10.73
C ARG A 244 -3.57 20.72 -11.39
N SER A 245 -3.30 20.15 -12.57
CA SER A 245 -4.24 19.26 -13.25
C SER A 245 -4.51 17.99 -12.43
N GLN A 246 -5.71 17.41 -12.57
CA GLN A 246 -6.07 16.14 -11.92
C GLN A 246 -5.19 14.96 -12.36
N SER A 247 -4.55 15.06 -13.53
CA SER A 247 -3.62 14.04 -14.03
C SER A 247 -2.21 14.16 -13.44
N SER A 248 -1.88 15.26 -12.74
CA SER A 248 -0.54 15.49 -12.18
C SER A 248 -0.31 14.86 -10.80
N TYR A 249 -1.34 14.28 -10.19
CA TYR A 249 -1.28 13.60 -8.90
C TYR A 249 -2.23 12.39 -8.87
N GLU A 250 -2.09 11.54 -7.88
CA GLU A 250 -2.96 10.38 -7.69
C GLU A 250 -3.62 10.40 -6.30
N LEU A 251 -4.86 9.91 -6.21
CA LEU A 251 -5.50 9.50 -4.97
C LEU A 251 -5.35 7.98 -4.82
N GLN A 252 -4.86 7.52 -3.69
CA GLN A 252 -4.59 6.10 -3.47
C GLN A 252 -5.39 5.56 -2.29
N MET A 253 -6.00 4.40 -2.47
CA MET A 253 -6.81 3.72 -1.45
C MET A 253 -6.52 2.23 -1.42
N LEU A 254 -6.84 1.58 -0.30
CA LEU A 254 -6.66 0.14 -0.14
C LEU A 254 -7.81 -0.65 -0.78
N LEU A 255 -7.50 -1.84 -1.26
CA LEU A 255 -8.50 -2.80 -1.77
C LEU A 255 -9.59 -3.05 -0.71
N GLY A 256 -10.84 -3.03 -1.14
CA GLY A 256 -12.00 -3.29 -0.30
C GLY A 256 -12.39 -2.18 0.69
N ILE A 257 -11.65 -1.07 0.72
CA ILE A 257 -11.95 0.09 1.57
C ILE A 257 -12.56 1.19 0.72
N ARG A 258 -13.83 1.55 1.00
CA ARG A 258 -14.56 2.63 0.30
C ARG A 258 -14.59 2.46 -1.22
N SER A 259 -14.85 1.26 -1.72
CA SER A 259 -14.83 0.96 -3.16
C SER A 259 -15.80 1.81 -3.99
N GLU A 260 -16.91 2.26 -3.40
CA GLU A 260 -17.83 3.21 -4.06
C GLU A 260 -17.18 4.57 -4.24
N GLU A 261 -16.47 5.06 -3.22
CA GLU A 261 -15.76 6.34 -3.28
C GLU A 261 -14.60 6.29 -4.29
N GLN A 262 -13.88 5.17 -4.39
CA GLN A 262 -12.86 4.97 -5.41
C GLN A 262 -13.45 5.17 -6.81
N ARG A 263 -14.58 4.51 -7.11
CA ARG A 263 -15.27 4.65 -8.40
C ARG A 263 -15.85 6.06 -8.62
N ARG A 264 -16.40 6.67 -7.56
CA ARG A 264 -16.91 8.04 -7.63
C ARG A 264 -15.82 9.05 -7.99
N LEU A 265 -14.67 8.97 -7.35
CA LEU A 265 -13.52 9.85 -7.63
C LEU A 265 -12.97 9.62 -9.04
N ALA A 266 -12.85 8.37 -9.48
CA ALA A 266 -12.43 8.05 -10.85
C ALA A 266 -13.44 8.57 -11.88
N GLY A 267 -14.73 8.47 -11.61
CA GLY A 267 -15.82 9.04 -12.44
C GLY A 267 -15.81 10.58 -12.54
N LEU A 268 -15.20 11.25 -11.56
CA LEU A 268 -14.95 12.70 -11.58
C LEU A 268 -13.64 13.09 -12.31
N GLY A 269 -12.94 12.13 -12.92
CA GLY A 269 -11.72 12.35 -13.68
C GLY A 269 -10.43 12.31 -12.87
N HIS A 270 -10.48 12.00 -11.57
CA HIS A 270 -9.28 11.83 -10.76
C HIS A 270 -8.56 10.52 -11.10
N GLN A 271 -7.24 10.54 -11.05
CA GLN A 271 -6.45 9.33 -11.08
C GLN A 271 -6.53 8.64 -9.71
N VAL A 272 -7.22 7.49 -9.67
CA VAL A 272 -7.42 6.71 -8.45
C VAL A 272 -6.72 5.37 -8.59
N ARG A 273 -5.80 5.09 -7.68
CA ARG A 273 -5.03 3.85 -7.63
C ARG A 273 -5.40 3.03 -6.40
N VAL A 274 -5.63 1.75 -6.59
CA VAL A 274 -5.97 0.81 -5.52
C VAL A 274 -4.76 -0.02 -5.16
N TYR A 275 -4.40 -0.03 -3.88
CA TYR A 275 -3.34 -0.87 -3.34
C TYR A 275 -3.87 -2.28 -3.14
N VAL A 276 -3.28 -3.26 -3.84
CA VAL A 276 -3.74 -4.65 -3.97
C VAL A 276 -2.71 -5.58 -3.37
N PRO A 277 -2.85 -5.99 -2.11
CA PRO A 277 -1.99 -7.00 -1.52
C PRO A 277 -2.40 -8.40 -1.97
N PHE A 278 -1.42 -9.29 -2.17
CA PHE A 278 -1.60 -10.72 -2.43
C PHE A 278 -0.45 -11.53 -1.84
N GLY A 279 -0.62 -12.82 -1.68
CA GLY A 279 0.41 -13.74 -1.15
C GLY A 279 -0.07 -14.52 0.06
N THR A 280 0.72 -15.49 0.51
CA THR A 280 0.37 -16.42 1.60
C THR A 280 0.49 -15.81 3.00
N ASP A 281 1.25 -14.72 3.16
CA ASP A 281 1.50 -14.07 4.46
C ASP A 281 0.53 -12.92 4.77
N TRP A 282 -0.70 -13.05 4.27
CA TRP A 282 -1.75 -12.05 4.39
C TRP A 282 -2.26 -11.80 5.82
N TYR A 283 -1.99 -12.68 6.78
CA TYR A 283 -2.63 -12.59 8.10
C TYR A 283 -2.26 -11.31 8.87
N ALA A 284 -0.97 -10.95 8.94
CA ALA A 284 -0.51 -9.74 9.62
C ALA A 284 -1.08 -8.47 8.97
N TYR A 285 -1.08 -8.41 7.65
CA TYR A 285 -1.71 -7.33 6.89
C TYR A 285 -3.21 -7.21 7.22
N PHE A 286 -3.95 -8.33 7.17
CA PHE A 286 -5.37 -8.36 7.45
C PHE A 286 -5.71 -7.89 8.88
N MET A 287 -4.92 -8.30 9.89
CA MET A 287 -5.10 -7.87 11.28
C MET A 287 -4.86 -6.37 11.46
N ARG A 288 -3.89 -5.78 10.74
CA ARG A 288 -3.70 -4.32 10.72
C ARG A 288 -4.95 -3.60 10.16
N ARG A 289 -5.58 -4.13 9.10
CA ARG A 289 -6.82 -3.57 8.52
C ARG A 289 -8.02 -3.68 9.47
N LEU A 290 -8.13 -4.76 10.22
CA LEU A 290 -9.16 -4.91 11.25
C LEU A 290 -8.97 -3.89 12.40
N ALA A 291 -7.71 -3.67 12.81
CA ALA A 291 -7.38 -2.75 13.90
C ALA A 291 -7.67 -1.27 13.56
N GLU A 292 -7.67 -0.90 12.28
CA GLU A 292 -7.89 0.49 11.84
C GLU A 292 -9.36 0.94 11.91
N ARG A 293 -10.32 0.01 11.79
CA ARG A 293 -11.76 0.33 11.81
C ARG A 293 -12.55 -0.71 12.60
N PRO A 294 -13.27 -0.32 13.67
CA PRO A 294 -14.15 -1.22 14.41
C PRO A 294 -15.24 -1.90 13.55
N ALA A 295 -15.70 -1.23 12.49
CA ALA A 295 -16.66 -1.80 11.54
C ALA A 295 -16.11 -3.04 10.83
N ASN A 296 -14.82 -3.09 10.50
CA ASN A 296 -14.19 -4.26 9.89
C ASN A 296 -14.15 -5.44 10.88
N LEU A 297 -13.92 -5.15 12.16
CA LEU A 297 -13.98 -6.15 13.23
C LEU A 297 -15.40 -6.71 13.41
N MET A 298 -16.44 -5.85 13.38
CA MET A 298 -17.82 -6.30 13.44
C MET A 298 -18.20 -7.21 12.26
N PHE A 299 -17.70 -6.93 11.06
CA PHE A 299 -17.86 -7.82 9.90
C PHE A 299 -17.25 -9.21 10.14
N LEU A 300 -16.02 -9.25 10.67
CA LEU A 300 -15.37 -10.52 11.03
C LEU A 300 -16.13 -11.25 12.13
N MET A 301 -16.55 -10.56 13.18
CA MET A 301 -17.32 -11.16 14.28
C MET A 301 -18.66 -11.72 13.80
N ARG A 302 -19.39 -11.02 12.95
CA ARG A 302 -20.63 -11.56 12.32
C ARG A 302 -20.32 -12.80 11.48
N ALA A 303 -19.26 -12.76 10.68
CA ALA A 303 -18.84 -13.91 9.87
C ALA A 303 -18.44 -15.13 10.71
N LEU A 304 -17.92 -14.94 11.92
CA LEU A 304 -17.58 -16.01 12.86
C LEU A 304 -18.81 -16.56 13.61
N VAL A 305 -19.84 -15.73 13.83
CA VAL A 305 -21.06 -16.09 14.57
C VAL A 305 -22.14 -16.71 13.65
N GLU A 306 -22.19 -16.30 12.38
CA GLU A 306 -23.09 -16.88 11.40
C GLU A 306 -22.67 -18.32 11.06
N ARG A 307 -23.28 -19.31 11.73
CA ARG A 307 -23.11 -20.73 11.42
C ARG A 307 -23.52 -20.99 9.96
N PRO A 308 -22.80 -21.87 9.21
CA PRO A 308 -23.18 -22.27 7.87
C PRO A 308 -24.46 -23.13 7.94
N GLY A 309 -25.63 -22.51 7.82
CA GLY A 309 -26.90 -23.23 7.87
C GLY A 309 -28.10 -22.30 7.82
N LYS A 310 -28.28 -21.57 6.69
CA LYS A 310 -29.60 -21.25 6.12
C LYS A 310 -29.36 -20.53 4.78
N LYS A 311 -29.48 -21.30 3.69
CA LYS A 311 -29.72 -20.71 2.36
C LYS A 311 -31.03 -19.90 2.45
N GLN A 312 -30.96 -18.60 2.49
CA GLN A 312 -32.10 -17.78 2.05
C GLN A 312 -32.03 -17.75 0.52
N VAL A 313 -32.97 -18.46 -0.07
CA VAL A 313 -33.39 -18.31 -1.47
C VAL A 313 -33.92 -16.89 -1.58
N PRO A 314 -33.46 -16.03 -2.53
CA PRO A 314 -34.15 -14.78 -2.82
C PRO A 314 -35.48 -15.16 -3.47
N SER A 315 -36.59 -14.94 -2.78
CA SER A 315 -37.91 -14.84 -3.39
C SER A 315 -37.94 -13.62 -4.30
N GLY A 316 -38.36 -13.88 -5.51
CA GLY A 316 -38.35 -12.99 -6.66
C GLY A 316 -39.10 -11.66 -6.51
N PHE A 317 -38.88 -10.89 -7.47
CA PHE A 317 -39.41 -9.80 -8.28
C PHE A 317 -38.38 -8.72 -8.47
#